data_ff38b6741f79664343e4ff6f2e7dd939
#
_entry.id   ff38b6741f79664343e4ff6f2e7dd939
#
_cell.length_a   1.000
_cell.length_b   1.000
_cell.length_c   1.000
_cell.angle_alpha   90.00
_cell.angle_beta   90.00
_cell.angle_gamma   90.00
#
_symmetry.space_group_name_H-M   'P 1'
#
loop_
_entity.id
_entity.type
_entity.pdbx_description
1 polymer ?
#
loop_
_entity_poly.entity_id
_entity_poly.type
_entity_poly.pdbx_seq_one_letter_code
_entity_poly.pdbx_strand_id
1 'polypeptide(L)'
;KAEERFTGERDGREVFRRLAGTWTYWGWKHGYFASEADARSYFDEMCYLVASQRSAPNSPQWFNTGLFWAYGIEGPAQGHTYIDPLTGELEYSVNAYEHPQPHACFIQSVGDSLVGGRDSIMGLWNREALLFKYGSGTGSNFSKIRGAGEPLSGGGSSSGLLSFLKIGDRAAGAIKSGGTTRR
;
A
#
# COMPACT_ATOMS: atom_id res chain seq x y z
N LYS A 1 -30.07 23.54 -8.77
CA LYS A 1 -28.73 23.51 -9.46
C LYS A 1 -28.51 22.06 -9.78
N ALA A 2 -28.31 21.73 -11.07
CA ALA A 2 -27.87 20.40 -11.48
C ALA A 2 -26.50 20.18 -10.81
N GLU A 3 -26.37 19.13 -10.00
CA GLU A 3 -25.07 18.71 -9.49
C GLU A 3 -24.19 18.41 -10.70
N GLU A 4 -23.14 19.18 -10.86
CA GLU A 4 -22.15 18.93 -11.90
C GLU A 4 -21.48 17.59 -11.58
N ARG A 5 -21.88 16.57 -12.32
CA ARG A 5 -21.37 15.21 -12.12
C ARG A 5 -19.92 15.20 -12.55
N PHE A 6 -19.01 14.80 -11.63
CA PHE A 6 -17.59 14.63 -11.96
C PHE A 6 -17.42 13.74 -13.19
N THR A 7 -16.80 14.28 -14.24
CA THR A 7 -16.61 13.59 -15.52
C THR A 7 -15.20 13.05 -15.71
N GLY A 8 -14.32 13.25 -14.73
CA GLY A 8 -12.92 12.86 -14.74
C GLY A 8 -11.97 14.06 -14.76
N GLU A 9 -10.71 13.81 -14.47
CA GLU A 9 -9.63 14.79 -14.57
C GLU A 9 -9.22 14.95 -16.03
N ARG A 10 -9.10 16.18 -16.50
CA ARG A 10 -8.86 16.51 -17.92
C ARG A 10 -7.37 16.57 -18.25
N ASP A 11 -6.53 16.88 -17.26
CA ASP A 11 -5.09 16.96 -17.44
C ASP A 11 -4.32 16.69 -16.14
N GLY A 12 -2.98 16.57 -16.26
CA GLY A 12 -2.10 16.28 -15.14
C GLY A 12 -2.11 17.35 -14.03
N ARG A 13 -2.47 18.60 -14.33
CA ARG A 13 -2.53 19.68 -13.34
C ARG A 13 -3.64 19.43 -12.33
N GLU A 14 -4.76 18.89 -12.77
CA GLU A 14 -5.89 18.53 -11.89
C GLU A 14 -5.49 17.38 -10.97
N VAL A 15 -4.79 16.38 -11.50
CA VAL A 15 -4.22 15.26 -10.70
C VAL A 15 -3.24 15.78 -9.64
N PHE A 16 -2.31 16.63 -10.02
CA PHE A 16 -1.31 17.18 -9.07
C PHE A 16 -1.97 18.02 -7.97
N ARG A 17 -2.94 18.85 -8.33
CA ARG A 17 -3.72 19.65 -7.38
C ARG A 17 -4.54 18.78 -6.44
N ARG A 18 -5.15 17.72 -6.93
CA ARG A 18 -5.88 16.76 -6.09
C ARG A 18 -4.97 16.12 -5.05
N LEU A 19 -3.82 15.61 -5.48
CA LEU A 19 -2.85 14.97 -4.59
C LEU A 19 -2.32 15.96 -3.56
N ALA A 20 -1.71 17.05 -4.02
CA ALA A 20 -1.13 18.06 -3.13
C ALA A 20 -2.18 18.69 -2.21
N GLY A 21 -3.38 18.96 -2.72
CA GLY A 21 -4.49 19.51 -1.94
C GLY A 21 -4.97 18.56 -0.85
N THR A 22 -5.05 17.27 -1.15
CA THR A 22 -5.44 16.25 -0.16
C THR A 22 -4.40 16.11 0.94
N TRP A 23 -3.12 16.02 0.60
CA TRP A 23 -2.05 15.95 1.60
C TRP A 23 -1.98 17.22 2.45
N THR A 24 -2.16 18.39 1.83
CA THR A 24 -2.22 19.67 2.57
C THR A 24 -3.43 19.71 3.51
N TYR A 25 -4.60 19.28 3.04
CA TYR A 25 -5.81 19.21 3.86
C TYR A 25 -5.63 18.28 5.08
N TRP A 26 -5.06 17.11 4.87
CA TRP A 26 -4.78 16.20 5.97
C TRP A 26 -3.78 16.79 6.96
N GLY A 27 -2.70 17.39 6.47
CA GLY A 27 -1.73 18.06 7.32
C GLY A 27 -2.33 19.23 8.11
N TRP A 28 -3.19 20.02 7.49
CA TRP A 28 -3.92 21.08 8.17
C TRP A 28 -4.87 20.55 9.24
N LYS A 29 -5.71 19.60 8.88
CA LYS A 29 -6.69 18.96 9.76
C LYS A 29 -6.04 18.36 11.02
N HIS A 30 -4.84 17.84 10.89
CA HIS A 30 -4.10 17.18 11.98
C HIS A 30 -3.02 18.04 12.61
N GLY A 31 -3.00 19.35 12.34
CA GLY A 31 -2.14 20.31 13.03
C GLY A 31 -0.66 20.21 12.69
N TYR A 32 -0.28 19.74 11.50
CA TYR A 32 1.11 19.65 11.06
C TYR A 32 1.71 20.99 10.60
N PHE A 33 0.86 22.00 10.34
CA PHE A 33 1.31 23.32 9.90
C PHE A 33 1.14 24.33 11.02
N ALA A 34 2.13 25.18 11.22
CA ALA A 34 2.10 26.25 12.21
C ALA A 34 1.19 27.40 11.79
N SER A 35 1.00 27.61 10.49
CA SER A 35 0.17 28.69 9.94
C SER A 35 -0.46 28.30 8.60
N GLU A 36 -1.48 29.07 8.18
CA GLU A 36 -2.05 28.95 6.83
C GLU A 36 -1.00 29.23 5.73
N ALA A 37 -0.05 30.13 5.98
CA ALA A 37 1.03 30.41 5.05
C ALA A 37 1.93 29.17 4.83
N ASP A 38 2.23 28.43 5.89
CA ASP A 38 3.01 27.18 5.79
C ASP A 38 2.25 26.12 4.99
N ALA A 39 0.95 25.98 5.23
CA ALA A 39 0.12 25.05 4.48
C ALA A 39 0.05 25.41 2.98
N ARG A 40 -0.04 26.70 2.65
CA ARG A 40 0.00 27.18 1.26
C ARG A 40 1.35 26.91 0.61
N SER A 41 2.45 27.22 1.32
CA SER A 41 3.80 26.92 0.83
C SER A 41 3.99 25.43 0.57
N TYR A 42 3.53 24.58 1.50
CA TYR A 42 3.57 23.14 1.31
C TYR A 42 2.78 22.67 0.06
N PHE A 43 1.57 23.21 -0.13
CA PHE A 43 0.77 22.91 -1.33
C PHE A 43 1.50 23.27 -2.62
N ASP A 44 2.05 24.47 -2.70
CA ASP A 44 2.74 24.97 -3.90
C ASP A 44 4.01 24.14 -4.18
N GLU A 45 4.81 23.86 -3.14
CA GLU A 45 6.00 23.01 -3.24
C GLU A 45 5.67 21.59 -3.71
N MET A 46 4.65 20.97 -3.15
CA MET A 46 4.23 19.63 -3.55
C MET A 46 3.72 19.60 -5.00
N CYS A 47 2.94 20.60 -5.43
CA CYS A 47 2.54 20.75 -6.82
C CYS A 47 3.76 20.86 -7.74
N TYR A 48 4.75 21.68 -7.35
CA TYR A 48 5.99 21.87 -8.12
C TYR A 48 6.80 20.56 -8.20
N LEU A 49 7.01 19.88 -7.08
CA LEU A 49 7.79 18.64 -7.03
C LEU A 49 7.19 17.54 -7.91
N VAL A 50 5.87 17.36 -7.84
CA VAL A 50 5.18 16.34 -8.63
C VAL A 50 5.12 16.72 -10.11
N ALA A 51 4.77 17.97 -10.43
CA ALA A 51 4.66 18.44 -11.80
C ALA A 51 6.01 18.46 -12.54
N SER A 52 7.10 18.78 -11.83
CA SER A 52 8.46 18.79 -12.39
C SER A 52 9.14 17.40 -12.37
N GLN A 53 8.41 16.35 -11.94
CA GLN A 53 8.92 14.97 -11.84
C GLN A 53 10.15 14.82 -10.90
N ARG A 54 10.30 15.72 -9.94
CA ARG A 54 11.35 15.63 -8.90
C ARG A 54 10.97 14.68 -7.78
N SER A 55 9.67 14.45 -7.59
CA SER A 55 9.10 13.48 -6.67
C SER A 55 7.89 12.83 -7.30
N ALA A 56 7.64 11.59 -6.93
CA ALA A 56 6.43 10.87 -7.31
C ALA A 56 5.91 10.05 -6.13
N PRO A 57 4.62 10.09 -5.82
CA PRO A 57 4.05 9.21 -4.82
C PRO A 57 4.04 7.77 -5.33
N ASN A 58 3.86 6.83 -4.40
CA ASN A 58 3.66 5.43 -4.76
C ASN A 58 2.43 5.29 -5.69
N SER A 59 2.51 4.36 -6.64
CA SER A 59 1.55 4.26 -7.75
C SER A 59 0.07 4.28 -7.36
N PRO A 60 -0.42 3.66 -6.27
CA PRO A 60 -1.83 3.73 -5.91
C PRO A 60 -2.33 5.14 -5.63
N GLN A 61 -1.49 6.04 -5.13
CA GLN A 61 -1.91 7.39 -4.80
C GLN A 61 -2.37 8.20 -6.03
N TRP A 62 -1.81 7.91 -7.20
CA TRP A 62 -2.21 8.59 -8.45
C TRP A 62 -3.69 8.39 -8.80
N PHE A 63 -4.28 7.26 -8.42
CA PHE A 63 -5.63 6.88 -8.82
C PHE A 63 -6.58 6.60 -7.64
N ASN A 64 -6.15 6.75 -6.38
CA ASN A 64 -7.04 6.59 -5.24
C ASN A 64 -7.00 7.75 -4.23
N THR A 65 -5.83 8.41 -4.05
CA THR A 65 -5.70 9.47 -3.04
C THR A 65 -6.42 10.74 -3.47
N GLY A 66 -7.29 11.22 -2.60
CA GLY A 66 -8.01 12.47 -2.79
C GLY A 66 -9.30 12.36 -3.60
N LEU A 67 -9.66 11.21 -4.14
CA LEU A 67 -10.92 11.05 -4.89
C LEU A 67 -12.15 11.36 -4.01
N PHE A 68 -12.14 10.89 -2.77
CA PHE A 68 -13.20 11.21 -1.81
C PHE A 68 -13.17 12.70 -1.41
N TRP A 69 -11.99 13.20 -1.01
CA TRP A 69 -11.86 14.55 -0.44
C TRP A 69 -12.01 15.67 -1.46
N ALA A 70 -11.59 15.45 -2.71
CA ALA A 70 -11.71 16.45 -3.78
C ALA A 70 -13.04 16.37 -4.54
N TYR A 71 -13.59 15.16 -4.70
CA TYR A 71 -14.71 14.93 -5.62
C TYR A 71 -15.89 14.19 -5.01
N GLY A 72 -15.80 13.78 -3.74
CA GLY A 72 -16.87 13.01 -3.08
C GLY A 72 -17.06 11.61 -3.66
N ILE A 73 -16.04 11.06 -4.34
CA ILE A 73 -16.12 9.71 -4.92
C ILE A 73 -15.99 8.68 -3.82
N GLU A 74 -16.96 7.79 -3.75
CA GLU A 74 -17.02 6.68 -2.79
C GLU A 74 -16.89 5.33 -3.49
N GLY A 75 -16.47 4.32 -2.74
CA GLY A 75 -16.40 2.94 -3.22
C GLY A 75 -16.37 1.95 -2.05
N PRO A 76 -16.78 0.70 -2.29
CA PRO A 76 -16.80 -0.32 -1.25
C PRO A 76 -15.38 -0.58 -0.72
N ALA A 77 -15.27 -0.64 0.60
CA ALA A 77 -14.03 -0.98 1.28
C ALA A 77 -13.55 -2.40 0.88
N GLN A 78 -12.23 -2.59 0.92
CA GLN A 78 -11.58 -3.85 0.53
C GLN A 78 -11.02 -4.65 1.71
N GLY A 79 -11.47 -4.32 2.93
CA GLY A 79 -11.02 -4.96 4.16
C GLY A 79 -9.67 -4.46 4.67
N HIS A 80 -9.20 -3.30 4.20
CA HIS A 80 -8.03 -2.64 4.77
C HIS A 80 -8.40 -1.84 6.02
N THR A 81 -7.40 -1.59 6.85
CA THR A 81 -7.51 -0.88 8.11
C THR A 81 -6.66 0.39 8.09
N TYR A 82 -6.99 1.32 8.94
CA TYR A 82 -6.20 2.53 9.22
C TYR A 82 -6.17 2.78 10.72
N ILE A 83 -5.23 3.63 11.15
CA ILE A 83 -5.22 4.12 12.53
C ILE A 83 -5.99 5.43 12.57
N ASP A 84 -7.02 5.51 13.39
CA ASP A 84 -7.73 6.77 13.62
C ASP A 84 -6.78 7.76 14.31
N PRO A 85 -6.55 8.94 13.72
CA PRO A 85 -5.55 9.89 14.25
C PRO A 85 -5.98 10.57 15.55
N LEU A 86 -7.25 10.49 15.94
CA LEU A 86 -7.77 11.10 17.16
C LEU A 86 -7.73 10.12 18.33
N THR A 87 -8.08 8.87 18.09
CA THR A 87 -8.16 7.84 19.13
C THR A 87 -6.90 6.98 19.21
N GLY A 88 -6.13 6.87 18.12
CA GLY A 88 -5.00 5.95 17.99
C GLY A 88 -5.41 4.49 17.82
N GLU A 89 -6.69 4.21 17.67
CA GLU A 89 -7.22 2.86 17.53
C GLU A 89 -7.20 2.37 16.07
N LEU A 90 -7.16 1.06 15.90
CA LEU A 90 -7.22 0.41 14.59
C LEU A 90 -8.67 0.31 14.12
N GLU A 91 -9.00 1.00 13.05
CA GLU A 91 -10.33 1.02 12.45
C GLU A 91 -10.36 0.32 11.09
N TYR A 92 -11.52 -0.28 10.77
CA TYR A 92 -11.76 -0.82 9.42
C TYR A 92 -12.30 0.28 8.52
N SER A 93 -11.66 0.47 7.37
CA SER A 93 -12.20 1.40 6.38
C SER A 93 -13.52 0.89 5.82
N VAL A 94 -14.52 1.76 5.76
CA VAL A 94 -15.83 1.50 5.15
C VAL A 94 -15.91 2.01 3.72
N ASN A 95 -14.97 2.87 3.33
CA ASN A 95 -14.89 3.48 2.01
C ASN A 95 -13.46 3.35 1.45
N ALA A 96 -13.33 2.86 0.23
CA ALA A 96 -12.03 2.63 -0.41
C ALA A 96 -11.23 3.91 -0.68
N TYR A 97 -11.88 5.09 -0.74
CA TYR A 97 -11.27 6.36 -1.14
C TYR A 97 -11.17 7.40 -0.02
N GLU A 98 -11.88 7.23 1.09
CA GLU A 98 -11.76 8.11 2.27
C GLU A 98 -10.44 7.87 3.02
N HIS A 99 -10.14 6.60 3.30
CA HIS A 99 -8.87 6.14 3.86
C HIS A 99 -8.20 5.18 2.87
N PRO A 100 -7.66 5.69 1.75
CA PRO A 100 -7.15 4.85 0.69
C PRO A 100 -5.88 4.13 1.09
N GLN A 101 -5.65 2.93 0.53
CA GLN A 101 -4.37 2.25 0.66
C GLN A 101 -3.33 2.92 -0.24
N PRO A 102 -2.32 3.63 0.34
CA PRO A 102 -1.40 4.44 -0.45
C PRO A 102 -0.20 3.67 -1.00
N HIS A 103 0.01 2.41 -0.57
CA HIS A 103 1.19 1.62 -0.89
C HIS A 103 0.87 0.47 -1.84
N ALA A 104 1.72 0.28 -2.86
CA ALA A 104 1.62 -0.80 -3.81
C ALA A 104 2.40 -2.05 -3.39
N CYS A 105 3.43 -1.88 -2.53
CA CYS A 105 4.38 -2.94 -2.21
C CYS A 105 4.69 -2.97 -0.72
N PHE A 106 4.90 -4.17 -0.20
CA PHE A 106 5.21 -4.41 1.20
C PHE A 106 6.45 -5.27 1.33
N ILE A 107 7.37 -4.85 2.21
CA ILE A 107 8.53 -5.65 2.57
C ILE A 107 8.14 -6.59 3.70
N GLN A 108 8.47 -7.86 3.55
CA GLN A 108 8.19 -8.90 4.52
C GLN A 108 9.47 -9.59 4.97
N SER A 109 9.46 -10.05 6.21
CA SER A 109 10.47 -10.95 6.75
C SER A 109 9.92 -12.36 6.86
N VAL A 110 10.83 -13.34 6.86
CA VAL A 110 10.51 -14.75 7.06
C VAL A 110 11.55 -15.37 7.99
N GLY A 111 11.08 -16.19 8.93
CA GLY A 111 11.91 -16.96 9.83
C GLY A 111 12.27 -18.32 9.24
N ASP A 112 13.31 -18.94 9.82
CA ASP A 112 13.84 -20.24 9.39
C ASP A 112 13.04 -21.41 9.99
N SER A 113 11.73 -21.40 9.73
CA SER A 113 10.81 -22.49 10.09
C SER A 113 9.87 -22.75 8.93
N LEU A 114 9.63 -24.02 8.61
CA LEU A 114 8.72 -24.39 7.51
C LEU A 114 7.27 -23.99 7.83
N VAL A 115 6.81 -24.35 9.02
CA VAL A 115 5.47 -24.10 9.53
C VAL A 115 5.53 -23.61 10.98
N GLY A 116 4.44 -23.23 11.58
CA GLY A 116 4.42 -22.86 13.02
C GLY A 116 4.24 -21.39 13.28
N GLY A 117 3.53 -20.69 12.41
CA GLY A 117 3.11 -19.32 12.66
C GLY A 117 3.26 -18.39 11.46
N ARG A 118 2.96 -17.13 11.74
CA ARG A 118 2.91 -16.09 10.71
C ARG A 118 4.28 -15.87 10.04
N ASP A 119 5.36 -15.99 10.80
CA ASP A 119 6.73 -15.74 10.31
C ASP A 119 7.38 -16.95 9.65
N SER A 120 6.70 -18.08 9.56
CA SER A 120 7.19 -19.28 8.87
C SER A 120 7.22 -19.09 7.34
N ILE A 121 7.92 -19.99 6.65
CA ILE A 121 8.01 -20.03 5.18
C ILE A 121 6.59 -20.17 4.57
N MET A 122 5.80 -21.10 5.08
CA MET A 122 4.42 -21.28 4.59
C MET A 122 3.52 -20.10 5.00
N GLY A 123 3.78 -19.48 6.15
CA GLY A 123 3.13 -18.24 6.57
C GLY A 123 3.44 -17.07 5.63
N LEU A 124 4.66 -16.97 5.11
CA LEU A 124 5.00 -15.98 4.08
C LEU A 124 4.13 -16.12 2.84
N TRP A 125 4.03 -17.32 2.27
CA TRP A 125 3.22 -17.56 1.07
C TRP A 125 1.74 -17.24 1.28
N ASN A 126 1.22 -17.48 2.47
CA ASN A 126 -0.15 -17.10 2.82
C ASN A 126 -0.33 -15.56 2.85
N ARG A 127 0.62 -14.83 3.45
CA ARG A 127 0.60 -13.36 3.45
C ARG A 127 0.74 -12.78 2.05
N GLU A 128 1.63 -13.33 1.21
CA GLU A 128 1.80 -12.90 -0.18
C GLU A 128 0.53 -13.13 -1.01
N ALA A 129 -0.10 -14.29 -0.85
CA ALA A 129 -1.38 -14.60 -1.50
C ALA A 129 -2.46 -13.55 -1.16
N LEU A 130 -2.52 -13.12 0.11
CA LEU A 130 -3.44 -12.07 0.55
C LEU A 130 -3.13 -10.72 -0.09
N LEU A 131 -1.84 -10.33 -0.14
CA LEU A 131 -1.43 -9.07 -0.76
C LEU A 131 -1.68 -9.07 -2.27
N PHE A 132 -1.41 -10.17 -2.96
CA PHE A 132 -1.71 -10.33 -4.39
C PHE A 132 -3.21 -10.26 -4.68
N LYS A 133 -4.04 -10.87 -3.82
CA LYS A 133 -5.50 -10.78 -3.92
C LYS A 133 -5.98 -9.33 -3.93
N TYR A 134 -5.36 -8.45 -3.16
CA TYR A 134 -5.69 -7.03 -3.09
C TYR A 134 -4.91 -6.14 -4.07
N GLY A 135 -4.15 -6.73 -4.98
CA GLY A 135 -3.45 -6.01 -6.03
C GLY A 135 -2.12 -5.38 -5.63
N SER A 136 -1.58 -5.75 -4.47
CA SER A 136 -0.29 -5.28 -3.97
C SER A 136 0.85 -6.22 -4.35
N GLY A 137 2.08 -5.68 -4.43
CA GLY A 137 3.30 -6.47 -4.58
C GLY A 137 3.98 -6.75 -3.24
N THR A 138 4.93 -7.68 -3.25
CA THR A 138 5.76 -8.00 -2.08
C THR A 138 7.22 -8.02 -2.42
N GLY A 139 8.06 -7.70 -1.42
CA GLY A 139 9.49 -7.98 -1.40
C GLY A 139 9.82 -8.73 -0.12
N SER A 140 10.53 -9.84 -0.21
CA SER A 140 10.79 -10.69 0.95
C SER A 140 12.28 -10.81 1.25
N ASN A 141 12.64 -10.68 2.52
CA ASN A 141 14.02 -10.88 2.99
C ASN A 141 14.19 -12.32 3.48
N PHE A 142 14.97 -13.09 2.75
CA PHE A 142 15.23 -14.51 3.01
C PHE A 142 16.55 -14.78 3.76
N SER A 143 17.25 -13.76 4.23
CA SER A 143 18.60 -13.93 4.84
C SER A 143 18.61 -14.81 6.10
N LYS A 144 17.47 -15.04 6.72
CA LYS A 144 17.35 -15.93 7.89
C LYS A 144 17.18 -17.41 7.54
N ILE A 145 16.88 -17.73 6.29
CA ILE A 145 16.64 -19.12 5.86
C ILE A 145 18.00 -19.82 5.72
N ARG A 146 18.13 -20.96 6.38
CA ARG A 146 19.32 -21.80 6.31
C ARG A 146 19.60 -22.32 4.89
N GLY A 147 20.85 -22.56 4.60
CA GLY A 147 21.33 -23.10 3.32
C GLY A 147 20.97 -24.57 3.10
N ALA A 148 21.21 -25.03 1.88
CA ALA A 148 21.05 -26.44 1.55
C ALA A 148 22.12 -27.27 2.30
N GLY A 149 21.73 -28.43 2.83
CA GLY A 149 22.60 -29.32 3.58
C GLY A 149 22.79 -28.98 5.06
N GLU A 150 22.32 -27.80 5.52
CA GLU A 150 22.38 -27.49 6.95
C GLU A 150 21.45 -28.40 7.77
N PRO A 151 21.82 -28.76 9.02
CA PRO A 151 21.06 -29.71 9.81
C PRO A 151 19.71 -29.14 10.26
N LEU A 152 18.72 -30.02 10.31
CA LEU A 152 17.38 -29.74 10.87
C LEU A 152 17.30 -30.21 12.32
N SER A 153 16.49 -29.51 13.15
CA SER A 153 16.31 -29.84 14.56
C SER A 153 15.71 -31.23 14.82
N GLY A 154 14.93 -31.74 13.88
CA GLY A 154 14.33 -33.08 13.92
C GLY A 154 15.14 -34.17 13.23
N GLY A 155 16.38 -33.90 12.84
CA GLY A 155 17.23 -34.78 12.03
C GLY A 155 17.04 -34.56 10.52
N GLY A 156 18.05 -34.94 9.74
CA GLY A 156 18.10 -34.65 8.29
C GLY A 156 18.72 -33.32 7.95
N SER A 157 18.60 -32.91 6.70
CA SER A 157 19.20 -31.67 6.19
C SER A 157 18.22 -30.81 5.40
N SER A 158 18.48 -29.50 5.40
CA SER A 158 17.69 -28.52 4.66
C SER A 158 17.81 -28.70 3.16
N SER A 159 16.70 -28.56 2.43
CA SER A 159 16.69 -28.48 0.97
C SER A 159 17.15 -27.11 0.44
N GLY A 160 17.32 -26.14 1.33
CA GLY A 160 17.79 -24.80 1.04
C GLY A 160 16.74 -23.85 0.45
N LEU A 161 17.08 -22.57 0.45
CA LEU A 161 16.21 -21.47 0.02
C LEU A 161 15.62 -21.68 -1.38
N LEU A 162 16.41 -22.10 -2.36
CA LEU A 162 15.94 -22.24 -3.75
C LEU A 162 14.77 -23.22 -3.89
N SER A 163 14.70 -24.25 -3.02
CA SER A 163 13.58 -25.20 -3.01
C SER A 163 12.29 -24.54 -2.55
N PHE A 164 12.36 -23.65 -1.56
CA PHE A 164 11.19 -22.90 -1.07
C PHE A 164 10.75 -21.81 -2.04
N LEU A 165 11.70 -21.13 -2.71
CA LEU A 165 11.39 -20.14 -3.73
C LEU A 165 10.56 -20.72 -4.90
N LYS A 166 10.78 -21.98 -5.26
CA LYS A 166 9.96 -22.67 -6.29
C LYS A 166 8.47 -22.74 -5.90
N ILE A 167 8.17 -22.91 -4.61
CA ILE A 167 6.79 -22.89 -4.11
C ILE A 167 6.18 -21.50 -4.29
N GLY A 168 6.90 -20.46 -3.85
CA GLY A 168 6.47 -19.07 -3.98
C GLY A 168 6.26 -18.63 -5.43
N ASP A 169 7.18 -18.98 -6.32
CA ASP A 169 7.10 -18.70 -7.76
C ASP A 169 5.83 -19.31 -8.38
N ARG A 170 5.55 -20.57 -8.07
CA ARG A 170 4.33 -21.26 -8.55
C ARG A 170 3.07 -20.66 -7.95
N ALA A 171 3.07 -20.33 -6.67
CA ALA A 171 1.94 -19.69 -6.00
C ALA A 171 1.66 -18.31 -6.60
N ALA A 172 2.68 -17.47 -6.78
CA ALA A 172 2.56 -16.15 -7.39
C ALA A 172 2.06 -16.23 -8.85
N GLY A 173 2.54 -17.19 -9.63
CA GLY A 173 2.10 -17.41 -11.00
C GLY A 173 0.63 -17.87 -11.12
N ALA A 174 0.11 -18.56 -10.10
CA ALA A 174 -1.26 -19.04 -10.07
C ALA A 174 -2.27 -17.98 -9.57
N ILE A 175 -1.83 -17.06 -8.71
CA ILE A 175 -2.69 -16.06 -8.09
C ILE A 175 -2.74 -14.82 -8.99
N LYS A 176 -3.93 -14.55 -9.55
CA LYS A 176 -4.16 -13.32 -10.30
C LYS A 176 -4.36 -12.15 -9.36
N SER A 177 -3.65 -11.05 -9.65
CA SER A 177 -3.83 -9.79 -8.93
C SER A 177 -5.26 -9.28 -9.08
N GLY A 178 -5.89 -8.95 -7.98
CA GLY A 178 -7.25 -8.40 -7.88
C GLY A 178 -7.26 -7.05 -7.17
N GLY A 179 -8.45 -6.59 -6.82
CA GLY A 179 -8.66 -5.38 -6.01
C GLY A 179 -8.90 -4.11 -6.82
N THR A 180 -9.50 -3.09 -6.17
CA THR A 180 -9.81 -1.78 -6.76
C THR A 180 -8.63 -0.82 -6.74
N THR A 181 -7.52 -1.16 -6.11
CA THR A 181 -6.31 -0.32 -6.04
C THR A 181 -5.64 -0.12 -7.39
N ARG A 182 -6.02 -0.88 -8.41
CA ARG A 182 -5.48 -0.82 -9.78
C ARG A 182 -6.56 -0.78 -10.87
N ARG A 183 -7.77 -0.40 -10.54
CA ARG A 183 -8.84 -0.22 -11.54
C ARG A 183 -9.10 1.24 -11.81
#